data_29d1ad1dd02cc7af9489aea0e3c10ae7
#
_entry.id   29d1ad1dd02cc7af9489aea0e3c10ae7
#
_cell.length_a   1.000
_cell.length_b   1.000
_cell.length_c   1.000
_cell.angle_alpha   90.00
_cell.angle_beta   90.00
_cell.angle_gamma   90.00
#
_symmetry.space_group_name_H-M   'P 1'
#
loop_
_entity.id
_entity.type
_entity.pdbx_description
1 polymer ?
#
loop_
_entity_poly.entity_id
_entity_poly.type
_entity_poly.pdbx_seq_one_letter_code
_entity_poly.pdbx_strand_id
1 'polypeptide(L)'
;MYGNLFTTTATSEINENVESMSRFLTTNRNIELLEPYEGKLSRTVLRGEGGSNALDLPDISKQGDFFVESPIILLAAIIWYLRIYQGGKYCTFPHAIELLNKKYADVFTILRSYPELENYLSPFVDAWESDAQEQLQGQIASAKIPLSRMISPALYWVMTGDDFSLDINNPKEPKILVVGNNPDRQNIYSAALGLYNSRIVKLINKKGQLKSSVIIDELPTIYFRGLDNLIATARSNKVAVLLGFQDYSQLTRDYGDKESRVIQNTVGNVFSGQVVGETAKILSERFGKVLQKRQSMTINQREKSTSISTQMDSLIPASKISNLTQGMFVGAVADNFDERIEQKIFHCEIVVDNEKVKRETARYVKLPQIIDFTDKDGNDRMQEEIQANYDRIRQEVRQIVEDEITRIKNDPELCHLIKEEE
;
A
#
# COMPACT_ATOMS: atom_id res chain seq x y z
N MET A 1 13.52 19.12 -5.40
CA MET A 1 14.80 18.63 -5.93
C MET A 1 15.56 17.95 -4.78
N TYR A 2 15.04 16.84 -4.29
CA TYR A 2 15.63 16.02 -3.22
C TYR A 2 15.47 14.56 -3.61
N GLY A 3 16.34 14.08 -4.45
CA GLY A 3 16.46 12.68 -4.76
C GLY A 3 17.91 12.29 -4.74
N ASN A 4 18.23 11.20 -4.12
CA ASN A 4 19.49 10.46 -4.18
C ASN A 4 20.48 10.70 -3.04
N LEU A 5 20.23 10.04 -1.92
CA LEU A 5 21.25 9.92 -0.86
C LEU A 5 21.30 8.51 -0.24
N PHE A 6 21.20 7.46 -1.05
CA PHE A 6 21.56 6.11 -0.58
C PHE A 6 21.99 5.23 -1.76
N THR A 7 23.21 5.46 -2.27
CA THR A 7 23.83 4.55 -3.23
C THR A 7 25.33 4.47 -2.97
N THR A 8 25.79 3.54 -2.13
CA THR A 8 27.22 3.22 -2.12
C THR A 8 27.57 1.74 -2.01
N THR A 9 26.62 0.83 -1.82
CA THR A 9 26.94 -0.60 -1.87
C THR A 9 25.97 -1.44 -2.72
N ALA A 10 24.84 -0.89 -3.10
CA ALA A 10 23.84 -1.60 -3.92
C ALA A 10 24.02 -1.42 -5.44
N THR A 11 24.86 -0.48 -5.90
CA THR A 11 24.94 -0.13 -7.32
C THR A 11 25.63 -1.18 -8.18
N SER A 12 26.58 -1.95 -7.66
CA SER A 12 27.20 -3.05 -8.44
C SER A 12 26.25 -4.26 -8.57
N GLU A 13 25.55 -4.59 -7.50
CA GLU A 13 24.56 -5.68 -7.52
C GLU A 13 23.28 -5.29 -8.29
N ILE A 14 22.89 -4.01 -8.26
CA ILE A 14 21.74 -3.50 -9.04
C ILE A 14 22.05 -3.49 -10.53
N ASN A 15 23.26 -3.13 -10.96
CA ASN A 15 23.64 -3.16 -12.38
C ASN A 15 23.71 -4.58 -12.96
N GLU A 16 24.19 -5.57 -12.21
CA GLU A 16 24.13 -6.97 -12.62
C GLU A 16 22.69 -7.50 -12.69
N ASN A 17 21.81 -7.03 -11.81
CA ASN A 17 20.40 -7.40 -11.81
C ASN A 17 19.58 -6.69 -12.91
N VAL A 18 19.92 -5.44 -13.29
CA VAL A 18 19.25 -4.73 -14.39
C VAL A 18 19.55 -5.37 -15.75
N GLU A 19 20.77 -5.86 -15.97
CA GLU A 19 21.09 -6.65 -17.19
C GLU A 19 20.37 -8.01 -17.20
N SER A 20 20.13 -8.62 -16.04
CA SER A 20 19.34 -9.84 -15.95
C SER A 20 17.84 -9.58 -16.15
N MET A 21 17.32 -8.43 -15.69
CA MET A 21 15.91 -8.02 -15.88
C MET A 21 15.53 -7.88 -17.36
N SER A 22 16.43 -7.38 -18.23
CA SER A 22 16.15 -7.26 -19.66
C SER A 22 15.99 -8.61 -20.36
N ARG A 23 16.54 -9.70 -19.78
CA ARG A 23 16.40 -11.06 -20.27
C ARG A 23 15.18 -11.80 -19.72
N PHE A 24 14.65 -11.39 -18.56
CA PHE A 24 13.51 -12.04 -17.89
C PHE A 24 12.15 -11.58 -18.40
N LEU A 25 12.05 -10.38 -18.96
CA LEU A 25 10.78 -9.82 -19.44
C LEU A 25 10.29 -10.41 -20.77
N THR A 26 11.07 -11.32 -21.40
CA THR A 26 10.73 -11.90 -22.71
C THR A 26 10.17 -13.32 -22.66
N THR A 27 10.13 -13.99 -21.53
CA THR A 27 9.66 -15.38 -21.46
C THR A 27 9.00 -15.67 -20.11
N ASN A 28 7.70 -15.56 -20.05
CA ASN A 28 6.82 -16.55 -19.40
C ASN A 28 5.40 -16.05 -19.26
N ARG A 29 4.54 -16.49 -20.18
CA ARG A 29 3.11 -16.59 -19.96
C ARG A 29 2.86 -17.85 -19.16
N ASN A 30 2.92 -17.80 -17.86
CA ASN A 30 2.32 -18.80 -16.99
C ASN A 30 1.48 -18.09 -15.96
N ILE A 31 0.19 -18.21 -16.14
CA ILE A 31 -0.91 -17.82 -15.28
C ILE A 31 -0.83 -18.67 -14.01
N GLU A 32 -0.11 -18.23 -13.00
CA GLU A 32 -0.44 -18.59 -11.62
C GLU A 32 -1.30 -17.46 -11.05
N LEU A 33 -2.59 -17.55 -11.36
CA LEU A 33 -3.65 -16.84 -10.68
C LEU A 33 -3.48 -17.00 -9.17
N LEU A 34 -3.64 -15.91 -8.44
CA LEU A 34 -3.72 -15.82 -7.00
C LEU A 34 -4.16 -17.15 -6.37
N GLU A 35 -3.20 -17.98 -5.93
CA GLU A 35 -3.52 -19.24 -5.26
C GLU A 35 -4.44 -18.98 -4.08
N PRO A 36 -5.47 -19.78 -3.89
CA PRO A 36 -6.33 -19.69 -2.73
C PRO A 36 -5.50 -20.13 -1.51
N TYR A 37 -5.12 -19.18 -0.73
CA TYR A 37 -4.81 -19.46 0.66
C TYR A 37 -6.13 -19.85 1.31
N GLU A 38 -6.28 -21.16 1.64
CA GLU A 38 -7.44 -21.81 2.23
C GLU A 38 -8.35 -20.86 3.03
N GLY A 39 -9.57 -20.61 2.54
CA GLY A 39 -10.68 -19.97 3.26
C GLY A 39 -10.47 -18.58 3.88
N LYS A 40 -9.27 -17.99 3.80
CA LYS A 40 -8.92 -16.72 4.45
C LYS A 40 -8.74 -15.53 3.51
N LEU A 41 -8.80 -15.71 2.20
CA LEU A 41 -8.55 -14.65 1.21
C LEU A 41 -9.62 -13.57 1.20
N SER A 42 -10.88 -13.93 1.39
CA SER A 42 -11.98 -12.97 1.46
C SER A 42 -11.85 -12.01 2.65
N ARG A 43 -11.41 -12.51 3.81
CA ARG A 43 -11.18 -11.68 5.00
C ARG A 43 -9.94 -10.80 4.93
N THR A 44 -8.97 -11.14 4.07
CA THR A 44 -7.65 -10.51 4.11
C THR A 44 -7.46 -9.42 3.05
N VAL A 45 -8.12 -9.53 1.88
CA VAL A 45 -8.06 -8.51 0.81
C VAL A 45 -9.06 -7.38 1.05
N LEU A 46 -10.14 -7.66 1.78
CA LEU A 46 -11.29 -6.77 1.92
C LEU A 46 -11.42 -6.09 3.29
N ARG A 47 -10.56 -6.40 4.26
CA ARG A 47 -10.49 -5.64 5.50
C ARG A 47 -9.65 -4.38 5.29
N GLY A 48 -10.31 -3.32 4.80
CA GLY A 48 -9.74 -1.99 4.70
C GLY A 48 -9.85 -1.24 6.03
N GLU A 49 -8.76 -0.65 6.49
CA GLU A 49 -8.77 0.44 7.47
C GLU A 49 -8.35 1.68 6.72
N GLY A 50 -9.17 2.71 6.79
CA GLY A 50 -8.91 3.95 6.11
C GLY A 50 -8.06 4.89 6.93
N GLY A 51 -6.96 5.36 6.37
CA GLY A 51 -6.52 6.72 6.62
C GLY A 51 -7.25 7.65 5.63
N SER A 52 -7.27 8.94 5.88
CA SER A 52 -8.06 9.94 5.15
C SER A 52 -7.84 10.00 3.63
N ASN A 53 -6.90 9.26 3.08
CA ASN A 53 -6.54 9.18 1.66
C ASN A 53 -6.58 7.75 1.09
N ALA A 54 -6.77 6.72 1.91
CA ALA A 54 -7.14 5.41 1.41
C ALA A 54 -8.59 5.47 0.94
N LEU A 55 -8.99 4.57 0.04
CA LEU A 55 -10.39 4.25 -0.11
C LEU A 55 -11.03 4.37 1.29
N ASP A 56 -12.11 5.14 1.41
CA ASP A 56 -13.07 4.93 2.47
C ASP A 56 -13.70 3.53 2.26
N LEU A 57 -12.84 2.53 2.26
CA LEU A 57 -13.19 1.18 2.62
C LEU A 57 -13.59 1.29 4.08
N PRO A 58 -14.67 0.66 4.47
CA PRO A 58 -15.32 0.85 5.74
C PRO A 58 -14.30 0.92 6.87
N ASP A 59 -14.38 2.00 7.63
CA ASP A 59 -13.55 2.27 8.79
C ASP A 59 -13.62 1.09 9.77
N ILE A 60 -12.51 0.37 9.97
CA ILE A 60 -12.45 -0.78 10.90
C ILE A 60 -12.64 -0.35 12.36
N SER A 61 -12.57 0.93 12.68
CA SER A 61 -12.98 1.39 14.00
C SER A 61 -14.46 1.09 14.30
N LYS A 62 -15.22 0.76 13.25
CA LYS A 62 -16.59 0.28 13.24
C LYS A 62 -16.71 -1.21 12.97
N GLN A 63 -15.67 -2.00 13.28
CA GLN A 63 -15.71 -3.45 13.16
C GLN A 63 -16.88 -4.00 13.97
N GLY A 64 -17.82 -4.69 13.29
CA GLY A 64 -19.11 -5.09 13.87
C GLY A 64 -20.28 -4.20 13.47
N ASP A 65 -20.05 -3.09 12.75
CA ASP A 65 -21.12 -2.34 12.10
C ASP A 65 -21.57 -3.10 10.85
N PHE A 66 -22.82 -3.50 10.82
CA PHE A 66 -23.44 -4.23 9.73
C PHE A 66 -23.28 -3.53 8.37
N PHE A 67 -23.36 -2.21 8.34
CA PHE A 67 -23.18 -1.39 7.13
C PHE A 67 -21.74 -1.37 6.61
N VAL A 68 -20.79 -1.80 7.41
CA VAL A 68 -19.37 -1.89 7.04
C VAL A 68 -19.00 -3.28 6.56
N GLU A 69 -19.52 -4.31 7.24
CA GLU A 69 -19.15 -5.70 6.92
C GLU A 69 -19.92 -6.26 5.71
N SER A 70 -21.18 -5.87 5.54
CA SER A 70 -22.00 -6.38 4.45
C SER A 70 -21.45 -6.05 3.05
N PRO A 71 -21.00 -4.84 2.72
CA PRO A 71 -20.34 -4.56 1.44
C PRO A 71 -19.13 -5.44 1.14
N ILE A 72 -18.35 -5.75 2.18
CA ILE A 72 -17.17 -6.61 2.06
C ILE A 72 -17.59 -8.04 1.70
N ILE A 73 -18.62 -8.53 2.32
CA ILE A 73 -19.16 -9.88 2.08
C ILE A 73 -19.70 -9.99 0.66
N LEU A 74 -20.49 -9.02 0.20
CA LEU A 74 -21.02 -9.00 -1.16
C LEU A 74 -19.92 -8.98 -2.22
N LEU A 75 -18.91 -8.12 -2.05
CA LEU A 75 -17.77 -8.07 -2.98
C LEU A 75 -16.98 -9.38 -2.95
N ALA A 76 -16.84 -10.01 -1.78
CA ALA A 76 -16.21 -11.32 -1.66
C ALA A 76 -16.98 -12.40 -2.40
N ALA A 77 -18.31 -12.40 -2.31
CA ALA A 77 -19.18 -13.33 -3.06
C ALA A 77 -19.03 -13.14 -4.56
N ILE A 78 -18.99 -11.89 -5.04
CA ILE A 78 -18.79 -11.57 -6.46
C ILE A 78 -17.41 -12.05 -6.95
N ILE A 79 -16.33 -11.81 -6.19
CA ILE A 79 -14.99 -12.27 -6.56
C ILE A 79 -14.94 -13.80 -6.57
N TRP A 80 -15.55 -14.45 -5.58
CA TRP A 80 -15.62 -15.90 -5.52
C TRP A 80 -16.38 -16.49 -6.72
N TYR A 81 -17.52 -15.89 -7.09
CA TYR A 81 -18.27 -16.26 -8.29
C TYR A 81 -17.39 -16.15 -9.54
N LEU A 82 -16.74 -14.99 -9.77
CA LEU A 82 -15.88 -14.80 -10.93
C LEU A 82 -14.70 -15.76 -10.98
N ARG A 83 -14.24 -16.23 -9.82
CA ARG A 83 -13.18 -17.24 -9.72
C ARG A 83 -13.65 -18.62 -10.18
N ILE A 84 -14.89 -19.00 -9.87
CA ILE A 84 -15.48 -20.29 -10.27
C ILE A 84 -15.89 -20.21 -11.75
N TYR A 85 -16.47 -19.09 -12.16
CA TYR A 85 -17.01 -18.91 -13.50
C TYR A 85 -15.92 -19.07 -14.57
N GLN A 86 -16.12 -20.00 -15.49
CA GLN A 86 -15.20 -20.31 -16.59
C GLN A 86 -13.71 -20.46 -16.16
N GLY A 87 -13.47 -21.07 -15.00
CA GLY A 87 -12.12 -21.31 -14.49
C GLY A 87 -11.37 -20.05 -14.07
N GLY A 88 -12.09 -18.97 -13.75
CA GLY A 88 -11.51 -17.72 -13.27
C GLY A 88 -11.05 -16.76 -14.36
N LYS A 89 -11.36 -17.02 -15.62
CA LYS A 89 -10.96 -16.16 -16.75
C LYS A 89 -11.26 -14.66 -16.54
N TYR A 90 -12.37 -14.36 -15.89
CA TYR A 90 -12.84 -13.00 -15.64
C TYR A 90 -12.63 -12.55 -14.18
N CYS A 91 -11.83 -13.28 -13.40
CA CYS A 91 -11.59 -12.96 -12.00
C CYS A 91 -10.57 -11.82 -11.84
N THR A 92 -10.93 -10.63 -12.31
CA THR A 92 -10.16 -9.41 -12.09
C THR A 92 -10.99 -8.38 -11.32
N PHE A 93 -10.32 -7.43 -10.68
CA PHE A 93 -11.01 -6.41 -9.89
C PHE A 93 -11.94 -5.53 -10.72
N PRO A 94 -11.59 -5.08 -11.95
CA PRO A 94 -12.52 -4.38 -12.85
C PRO A 94 -13.79 -5.18 -13.18
N HIS A 95 -13.68 -6.48 -13.43
CA HIS A 95 -14.86 -7.31 -13.67
C HIS A 95 -15.77 -7.39 -12.44
N ALA A 96 -15.17 -7.48 -11.24
CA ALA A 96 -15.93 -7.48 -10.00
C ALA A 96 -16.68 -6.16 -9.77
N ILE A 97 -16.03 -5.02 -10.03
CA ILE A 97 -16.66 -3.70 -9.95
C ILE A 97 -17.79 -3.56 -10.97
N GLU A 98 -17.56 -3.97 -12.21
CA GLU A 98 -18.59 -3.89 -13.26
C GLU A 98 -19.78 -4.81 -12.96
N LEU A 99 -19.55 -6.01 -12.42
CA LEU A 99 -20.63 -6.91 -12.01
C LEU A 99 -21.42 -6.34 -10.83
N LEU A 100 -20.76 -5.81 -9.81
CA LEU A 100 -21.41 -5.14 -8.69
C LEU A 100 -22.29 -3.95 -9.15
N ASN A 101 -21.94 -3.29 -10.25
CA ASN A 101 -22.70 -2.17 -10.81
C ASN A 101 -23.89 -2.57 -11.68
N LYS A 102 -24.09 -3.87 -11.93
CA LYS A 102 -25.30 -4.33 -12.64
C LYS A 102 -26.56 -4.20 -11.77
N LYS A 103 -27.72 -4.49 -12.34
CA LYS A 103 -28.98 -4.58 -11.60
C LYS A 103 -28.78 -5.66 -10.50
N TYR A 104 -29.07 -5.31 -9.25
CA TYR A 104 -28.85 -6.25 -8.15
C TYR A 104 -29.79 -7.46 -8.22
N ALA A 105 -30.97 -7.34 -8.86
CA ALA A 105 -31.81 -8.50 -9.16
C ALA A 105 -31.05 -9.55 -9.97
N ASP A 106 -30.37 -9.14 -11.03
CA ASP A 106 -29.57 -10.05 -11.86
C ASP A 106 -28.40 -10.61 -11.07
N VAL A 107 -27.67 -9.74 -10.34
CA VAL A 107 -26.50 -10.13 -9.55
C VAL A 107 -26.88 -11.16 -8.48
N PHE A 108 -27.94 -10.92 -7.71
CA PHE A 108 -28.39 -11.89 -6.69
C PHE A 108 -28.90 -13.18 -7.30
N THR A 109 -29.64 -13.14 -8.40
CA THR A 109 -30.10 -14.33 -9.11
C THR A 109 -28.91 -15.19 -9.55
N ILE A 110 -27.87 -14.57 -10.13
CA ILE A 110 -26.66 -15.27 -10.54
C ILE A 110 -25.94 -15.86 -9.33
N LEU A 111 -25.67 -15.06 -8.30
CA LEU A 111 -24.92 -15.53 -7.13
C LEU A 111 -25.64 -16.64 -6.37
N ARG A 112 -26.98 -16.60 -6.26
CA ARG A 112 -27.81 -17.65 -5.64
C ARG A 112 -27.82 -18.95 -6.42
N SER A 113 -27.56 -18.92 -7.72
CA SER A 113 -27.47 -20.16 -8.51
C SER A 113 -26.23 -21.01 -8.21
N TYR A 114 -25.34 -20.52 -7.34
CA TYR A 114 -24.15 -21.22 -6.87
C TYR A 114 -24.27 -21.54 -5.38
N PRO A 115 -24.56 -22.79 -4.99
CA PRO A 115 -24.78 -23.18 -3.58
C PRO A 115 -23.62 -22.80 -2.64
N GLU A 116 -22.39 -22.77 -3.16
CA GLU A 116 -21.19 -22.41 -2.41
C GLU A 116 -21.23 -20.95 -1.89
N LEU A 117 -22.06 -20.10 -2.47
CA LEU A 117 -22.18 -18.69 -2.11
C LEU A 117 -23.32 -18.40 -1.13
N GLU A 118 -24.15 -19.36 -0.81
CA GLU A 118 -25.35 -19.19 0.00
C GLU A 118 -25.05 -18.51 1.35
N ASN A 119 -24.01 -18.97 2.04
CA ASN A 119 -23.62 -18.41 3.34
C ASN A 119 -23.17 -16.94 3.26
N TYR A 120 -22.66 -16.47 2.10
CA TYR A 120 -22.26 -15.10 1.88
C TYR A 120 -23.44 -14.20 1.55
N LEU A 121 -24.49 -14.78 1.00
CA LEU A 121 -25.65 -14.05 0.51
C LEU A 121 -26.79 -13.95 1.54
N SER A 122 -26.82 -14.84 2.53
CA SER A 122 -27.87 -14.88 3.54
C SER A 122 -28.27 -13.51 4.10
N PRO A 123 -27.34 -12.61 4.52
CA PRO A 123 -27.72 -11.30 5.04
C PRO A 123 -28.42 -10.38 4.04
N PHE A 124 -28.22 -10.64 2.75
CA PHE A 124 -28.80 -9.83 1.67
C PHE A 124 -30.11 -10.45 1.14
N VAL A 125 -30.20 -11.78 1.13
CA VAL A 125 -31.38 -12.50 0.66
C VAL A 125 -32.56 -12.20 1.57
N ASP A 126 -32.37 -12.22 2.88
CA ASP A 126 -33.41 -11.88 3.86
C ASP A 126 -33.94 -10.46 3.63
N ALA A 127 -33.05 -9.51 3.35
CA ALA A 127 -33.44 -8.13 3.03
C ALA A 127 -34.09 -7.98 1.64
N TRP A 128 -33.70 -8.83 0.70
CA TRP A 128 -34.29 -8.89 -0.65
C TRP A 128 -35.67 -9.53 -0.67
N GLU A 129 -35.92 -10.53 0.18
CA GLU A 129 -37.17 -11.26 0.27
C GLU A 129 -38.21 -10.57 1.18
N SER A 130 -37.75 -9.89 2.22
CA SER A 130 -38.55 -9.05 3.09
C SER A 130 -38.57 -7.64 2.53
N ASP A 131 -39.56 -7.06 2.08
CA ASP A 131 -39.78 -5.71 1.55
C ASP A 131 -38.87 -4.55 2.11
N ALA A 132 -37.67 -4.91 2.62
CA ALA A 132 -36.64 -4.04 3.19
C ALA A 132 -35.66 -3.53 2.12
N GLN A 133 -36.16 -3.15 0.96
CA GLN A 133 -35.37 -2.74 -0.20
C GLN A 133 -34.48 -1.50 0.10
N GLU A 134 -34.93 -0.57 0.93
CA GLU A 134 -34.15 0.61 1.30
C GLU A 134 -32.87 0.24 2.06
N GLN A 135 -32.94 -0.74 2.96
CA GLN A 135 -31.78 -1.23 3.69
C GLN A 135 -30.78 -1.93 2.77
N LEU A 136 -31.28 -2.77 1.85
CA LEU A 136 -30.44 -3.43 0.84
C LEU A 136 -29.76 -2.41 -0.07
N GLN A 137 -30.49 -1.40 -0.53
CA GLN A 137 -29.93 -0.32 -1.34
C GLN A 137 -28.84 0.44 -0.59
N GLY A 138 -29.03 0.72 0.71
CA GLY A 138 -28.02 1.35 1.56
C GLY A 138 -26.73 0.55 1.69
N GLN A 139 -26.85 -0.78 1.87
CA GLN A 139 -25.72 -1.69 1.94
C GLN A 139 -24.94 -1.74 0.61
N ILE A 140 -25.66 -1.88 -0.50
CA ILE A 140 -25.05 -1.93 -1.83
C ILE A 140 -24.42 -0.58 -2.19
N ALA A 141 -25.06 0.55 -1.86
CA ALA A 141 -24.52 1.88 -2.10
C ALA A 141 -23.23 2.11 -1.32
N SER A 142 -23.14 1.63 -0.08
CA SER A 142 -21.92 1.74 0.72
C SER A 142 -20.73 0.96 0.13
N ALA A 143 -21.00 -0.10 -0.68
CA ALA A 143 -19.98 -0.78 -1.48
C ALA A 143 -19.64 -0.03 -2.77
N LYS A 144 -20.67 0.44 -3.50
CA LYS A 144 -20.51 1.03 -4.83
C LYS A 144 -19.79 2.38 -4.80
N ILE A 145 -20.11 3.24 -3.81
CA ILE A 145 -19.58 4.61 -3.73
C ILE A 145 -18.05 4.64 -3.64
N PRO A 146 -17.38 3.92 -2.72
CA PRO A 146 -15.92 3.89 -2.67
C PRO A 146 -15.31 3.30 -3.95
N LEU A 147 -15.89 2.23 -4.47
CA LEU A 147 -15.37 1.52 -5.64
C LEU A 147 -15.54 2.30 -6.94
N SER A 148 -16.52 3.21 -7.02
CA SER A 148 -16.73 4.07 -8.19
C SER A 148 -15.52 4.95 -8.51
N ARG A 149 -14.73 5.31 -7.51
CA ARG A 149 -13.47 6.07 -7.69
C ARG A 149 -12.43 5.30 -8.50
N MET A 150 -12.51 3.98 -8.53
CA MET A 150 -11.60 3.11 -9.27
C MET A 150 -12.07 2.83 -10.70
N ILE A 151 -13.23 3.35 -11.11
CA ILE A 151 -13.79 3.19 -12.45
C ILE A 151 -13.10 4.20 -13.38
N SER A 152 -12.01 3.78 -13.98
CA SER A 152 -11.33 4.56 -15.03
C SER A 152 -10.62 3.64 -16.03
N PRO A 153 -10.52 4.04 -17.31
CA PRO A 153 -9.83 3.24 -18.32
C PRO A 153 -8.39 2.89 -17.91
N ALA A 154 -7.65 3.85 -17.37
CA ALA A 154 -6.25 3.64 -16.96
C ALA A 154 -6.11 2.64 -15.79
N LEU A 155 -6.98 2.71 -14.78
CA LEU A 155 -6.96 1.74 -13.69
C LEU A 155 -7.41 0.35 -14.15
N TYR A 156 -8.42 0.28 -15.02
CA TYR A 156 -8.86 -1.00 -15.59
C TYR A 156 -7.74 -1.67 -16.37
N TRP A 157 -6.96 -0.89 -17.15
CA TRP A 157 -5.80 -1.41 -17.84
C TRP A 157 -4.81 -2.06 -16.89
N VAL A 158 -4.39 -1.33 -15.85
CA VAL A 158 -3.41 -1.83 -14.86
C VAL A 158 -3.94 -3.02 -14.07
N MET A 159 -5.22 -3.01 -13.69
CA MET A 159 -5.80 -4.05 -12.81
C MET A 159 -6.32 -5.29 -13.56
N THR A 160 -6.26 -5.30 -14.88
CA THR A 160 -6.52 -6.49 -15.72
C THR A 160 -5.25 -7.11 -16.28
N GLY A 161 -4.09 -6.45 -16.14
CA GLY A 161 -2.80 -7.02 -16.50
C GLY A 161 -2.39 -8.14 -15.56
N ASP A 162 -1.59 -9.07 -16.07
CA ASP A 162 -0.99 -10.20 -15.32
C ASP A 162 0.44 -10.42 -15.81
N ASP A 163 1.23 -9.33 -15.79
CA ASP A 163 2.58 -9.33 -16.36
C ASP A 163 3.62 -9.90 -15.38
N PHE A 164 3.34 -9.85 -14.08
CA PHE A 164 4.24 -10.36 -13.04
C PHE A 164 3.49 -10.67 -11.74
N SER A 165 4.08 -11.54 -10.91
CA SER A 165 3.55 -11.81 -9.57
C SER A 165 4.05 -10.77 -8.55
N LEU A 166 3.20 -10.43 -7.56
CA LEU A 166 3.57 -9.53 -6.46
C LEU A 166 4.45 -10.17 -5.38
N ASP A 167 4.82 -11.44 -5.54
CA ASP A 167 5.76 -12.17 -4.67
C ASP A 167 7.20 -11.82 -5.04
N ILE A 168 7.59 -10.56 -4.77
CA ILE A 168 8.81 -9.95 -5.28
C ILE A 168 10.10 -10.52 -4.71
N ASN A 169 10.08 -11.11 -3.51
CA ASN A 169 11.24 -11.73 -2.87
C ASN A 169 11.23 -13.27 -2.95
N ASN A 170 10.48 -13.82 -3.89
CA ASN A 170 10.44 -15.24 -4.16
C ASN A 170 11.82 -15.72 -4.62
N PRO A 171 12.40 -16.76 -3.97
CA PRO A 171 13.71 -17.31 -4.36
C PRO A 171 13.82 -17.78 -5.80
N LYS A 172 12.71 -18.21 -6.40
CA LYS A 172 12.67 -18.70 -7.78
C LYS A 172 12.64 -17.58 -8.80
N GLU A 173 12.09 -16.43 -8.43
CA GLU A 173 11.84 -15.32 -9.35
C GLU A 173 11.90 -13.97 -8.60
N PRO A 174 13.10 -13.60 -8.11
CA PRO A 174 13.25 -12.32 -7.39
C PRO A 174 13.07 -11.13 -8.33
N LYS A 175 12.42 -10.08 -7.82
CA LYS A 175 12.10 -8.88 -8.61
C LYS A 175 12.42 -7.60 -7.84
N ILE A 176 12.64 -6.53 -8.58
CA ILE A 176 12.63 -5.16 -8.07
C ILE A 176 11.37 -4.49 -8.60
N LEU A 177 10.52 -4.04 -7.68
CA LEU A 177 9.30 -3.33 -8.03
C LEU A 177 9.42 -1.87 -7.61
N VAL A 178 9.22 -0.96 -8.56
CA VAL A 178 9.13 0.48 -8.32
C VAL A 178 7.71 0.93 -8.59
N VAL A 179 7.07 1.49 -7.57
CA VAL A 179 5.69 1.97 -7.65
C VAL A 179 5.69 3.50 -7.53
N GLY A 180 5.22 4.17 -8.57
CA GLY A 180 5.06 5.63 -8.59
C GLY A 180 3.63 6.07 -8.29
N ASN A 181 3.50 7.25 -7.67
CA ASN A 181 2.22 7.92 -7.49
C ASN A 181 2.20 9.22 -8.30
N ASN A 182 1.02 9.59 -8.81
CA ASN A 182 0.81 10.87 -9.47
C ASN A 182 0.07 11.82 -8.53
N PRO A 183 0.70 12.93 -8.10
CA PRO A 183 0.08 13.90 -7.17
C PRO A 183 -1.25 14.46 -7.68
N ASP A 184 -1.37 14.70 -8.99
CA ASP A 184 -2.58 15.29 -9.58
C ASP A 184 -3.80 14.37 -9.50
N ARG A 185 -3.57 13.05 -9.37
CA ARG A 185 -4.61 12.01 -9.31
C ARG A 185 -4.52 11.15 -8.08
N GLN A 186 -3.90 11.66 -7.03
CA GLN A 186 -3.64 10.91 -5.79
C GLN A 186 -4.91 10.27 -5.21
N ASN A 187 -6.03 10.98 -5.19
CA ASN A 187 -7.31 10.49 -4.65
C ASN A 187 -7.86 9.26 -5.39
N ILE A 188 -7.48 9.09 -6.65
CA ILE A 188 -7.91 7.95 -7.47
C ILE A 188 -6.90 6.81 -7.32
N TYR A 189 -5.61 7.11 -7.44
CA TYR A 189 -4.57 6.08 -7.48
C TYR A 189 -4.23 5.52 -6.11
N SER A 190 -4.36 6.30 -5.04
CA SER A 190 -4.09 5.81 -3.67
C SER A 190 -4.92 4.59 -3.28
N ALA A 191 -6.14 4.48 -3.81
CA ALA A 191 -6.99 3.32 -3.60
C ALA A 191 -6.40 2.03 -4.20
N ALA A 192 -6.00 2.09 -5.48
CA ALA A 192 -5.37 0.97 -6.16
C ALA A 192 -4.00 0.65 -5.54
N LEU A 193 -3.19 1.69 -5.27
CA LEU A 193 -1.88 1.53 -4.63
C LEU A 193 -2.00 0.91 -3.24
N GLY A 194 -2.99 1.33 -2.43
CA GLY A 194 -3.26 0.75 -1.12
C GLY A 194 -3.58 -0.75 -1.19
N LEU A 195 -4.34 -1.19 -2.21
CA LEU A 195 -4.63 -2.59 -2.45
C LEU A 195 -3.36 -3.39 -2.78
N TYR A 196 -2.55 -2.93 -3.74
CA TYR A 196 -1.27 -3.56 -4.09
C TYR A 196 -0.31 -3.60 -2.91
N ASN A 197 -0.13 -2.49 -2.22
CA ASN A 197 0.78 -2.37 -1.09
C ASN A 197 0.39 -3.32 0.05
N SER A 198 -0.90 -3.42 0.38
CA SER A 198 -1.40 -4.35 1.39
C SER A 198 -1.12 -5.80 1.02
N ARG A 199 -1.17 -6.13 -0.26
CA ARG A 199 -0.85 -7.48 -0.75
C ARG A 199 0.65 -7.74 -0.70
N ILE A 200 1.47 -6.81 -1.19
CA ILE A 200 2.93 -6.89 -1.20
C ILE A 200 3.46 -7.10 0.22
N VAL A 201 3.04 -6.28 1.19
CA VAL A 201 3.46 -6.41 2.59
C VAL A 201 3.25 -7.82 3.15
N LYS A 202 2.13 -8.46 2.79
CA LYS A 202 1.84 -9.83 3.23
C LYS A 202 2.69 -10.89 2.53
N LEU A 203 3.02 -10.67 1.27
CA LEU A 203 3.81 -11.63 0.48
C LEU A 203 5.28 -11.60 0.86
N ILE A 204 5.86 -10.40 1.04
CA ILE A 204 7.28 -10.26 1.39
C ILE A 204 7.61 -10.66 2.83
N ASN A 205 6.63 -10.58 3.73
CA ASN A 205 6.82 -10.84 5.15
C ASN A 205 6.55 -12.31 5.51
N LYS A 206 7.16 -13.23 4.79
CA LYS A 206 7.03 -14.68 4.97
C LYS A 206 8.39 -15.33 5.24
N LYS A 207 8.36 -16.47 5.93
CA LYS A 207 9.54 -17.33 6.10
C LYS A 207 9.93 -17.99 4.77
N GLY A 208 11.22 -18.20 4.58
CA GLY A 208 11.73 -18.90 3.39
C GLY A 208 11.92 -18.01 2.15
N GLN A 209 11.59 -16.74 2.24
CA GLN A 209 11.81 -15.77 1.17
C GLN A 209 13.23 -15.20 1.21
N LEU A 210 13.66 -14.57 0.10
CA LEU A 210 14.94 -13.88 0.04
C LEU A 210 14.96 -12.64 0.96
N LYS A 211 16.16 -12.23 1.36
CA LYS A 211 16.37 -10.92 1.98
C LYS A 211 15.83 -9.84 1.05
N SER A 212 15.03 -8.92 1.59
CA SER A 212 14.41 -7.87 0.79
C SER A 212 14.37 -6.55 1.53
N SER A 213 14.06 -5.48 0.81
CA SER A 213 13.86 -4.15 1.39
C SER A 213 12.58 -3.51 0.87
N VAL A 214 11.91 -2.78 1.73
CA VAL A 214 10.78 -1.91 1.42
C VAL A 214 11.22 -0.48 1.67
N ILE A 215 11.26 0.32 0.62
CA ILE A 215 11.67 1.72 0.68
C ILE A 215 10.46 2.56 0.29
N ILE A 216 9.99 3.39 1.21
CA ILE A 216 8.82 4.25 1.01
C ILE A 216 9.28 5.68 1.19
N ASP A 217 9.27 6.43 0.10
CA ASP A 217 9.46 7.87 0.11
C ASP A 217 8.11 8.57 0.23
N GLU A 218 8.02 9.63 1.03
CA GLU A 218 6.77 10.35 1.31
C GLU A 218 5.65 9.43 1.83
N LEU A 219 5.94 8.67 2.90
CA LEU A 219 5.04 7.70 3.51
C LEU A 219 3.59 8.21 3.72
N PRO A 220 3.32 9.46 4.16
CA PRO A 220 1.96 9.95 4.35
C PRO A 220 1.14 10.05 3.06
N THR A 221 1.77 10.03 1.89
CA THR A 221 1.05 10.13 0.60
C THR A 221 0.39 8.83 0.16
N ILE A 222 0.80 7.70 0.73
CA ILE A 222 0.30 6.37 0.38
C ILE A 222 0.07 5.59 1.67
N TYR A 223 -1.16 5.13 1.87
CA TYR A 223 -1.47 4.29 3.02
C TYR A 223 -1.00 2.84 2.80
N PHE A 224 -0.20 2.34 3.75
CA PHE A 224 0.26 0.95 3.79
C PHE A 224 -0.39 0.22 4.95
N ARG A 225 -1.48 -0.47 4.70
CA ARG A 225 -2.12 -1.26 5.72
C ARG A 225 -1.23 -2.38 6.25
N GLY A 226 -1.12 -2.46 7.58
CA GLY A 226 -0.31 -3.47 8.25
C GLY A 226 1.19 -3.17 8.21
N LEU A 227 1.57 -1.92 7.94
CA LEU A 227 2.95 -1.46 7.99
C LEU A 227 3.56 -1.60 9.40
N ASP A 228 2.79 -1.31 10.42
CA ASP A 228 3.12 -1.50 11.83
C ASP A 228 3.49 -2.96 12.13
N ASN A 229 2.68 -3.90 11.65
CA ASN A 229 2.96 -5.33 11.78
C ASN A 229 4.17 -5.76 10.95
N LEU A 230 4.32 -5.21 9.73
CA LEU A 230 5.54 -5.47 8.94
C LEU A 230 6.77 -5.05 9.71
N ILE A 231 6.83 -3.82 10.23
CA ILE A 231 8.00 -3.31 10.96
C ILE A 231 8.30 -4.17 12.19
N ALA A 232 7.27 -4.57 12.93
CA ALA A 232 7.43 -5.41 14.13
C ALA A 232 7.98 -6.81 13.84
N THR A 233 7.67 -7.38 12.68
CA THR A 233 8.00 -8.78 12.33
C THR A 233 9.06 -8.91 11.23
N ALA A 234 9.36 -7.84 10.51
CA ALA A 234 10.25 -7.80 9.36
C ALA A 234 11.65 -8.37 9.64
N ARG A 235 12.18 -8.10 10.85
CA ARG A 235 13.50 -8.59 11.27
C ARG A 235 13.63 -10.11 11.18
N SER A 236 12.62 -10.85 11.65
CA SER A 236 12.64 -12.33 11.62
C SER A 236 12.56 -12.89 10.20
N ASN A 237 11.99 -12.13 9.27
CA ASN A 237 11.82 -12.49 7.87
C ASN A 237 12.88 -11.84 6.96
N LYS A 238 13.89 -11.17 7.55
CA LYS A 238 15.00 -10.52 6.85
C LYS A 238 14.53 -9.44 5.84
N VAL A 239 13.51 -8.68 6.21
CA VAL A 239 13.00 -7.54 5.45
C VAL A 239 13.48 -6.25 6.11
N ALA A 240 14.23 -5.43 5.39
CA ALA A 240 14.59 -4.10 5.82
C ALA A 240 13.48 -3.11 5.42
N VAL A 241 13.12 -2.18 6.30
CA VAL A 241 12.09 -1.18 6.02
C VAL A 241 12.70 0.21 6.21
N LEU A 242 12.62 1.03 5.16
CA LEU A 242 13.02 2.45 5.18
C LEU A 242 11.79 3.31 4.90
N LEU A 243 11.48 4.23 5.82
CA LEU A 243 10.33 5.11 5.75
C LEU A 243 10.83 6.56 5.70
N GLY A 244 10.51 7.29 4.62
CA GLY A 244 10.77 8.71 4.46
C GLY A 244 9.48 9.51 4.65
N PHE A 245 9.55 10.58 5.45
CA PHE A 245 8.47 11.56 5.61
C PHE A 245 9.01 12.86 6.21
N GLN A 246 8.22 13.92 6.16
CA GLN A 246 8.67 15.24 6.56
C GLN A 246 8.33 15.58 8.00
N ASP A 247 7.20 15.12 8.52
CA ASP A 247 6.72 15.48 9.85
C ASP A 247 5.84 14.39 10.47
N TYR A 248 5.95 14.21 11.80
CA TYR A 248 5.13 13.23 12.53
C TYR A 248 3.64 13.60 12.55
N SER A 249 3.29 14.87 12.45
CA SER A 249 1.88 15.29 12.41
C SER A 249 1.18 14.79 11.14
N GLN A 250 1.88 14.77 10.01
CA GLN A 250 1.37 14.19 8.77
C GLN A 250 1.15 12.68 8.92
N LEU A 251 2.12 11.98 9.52
CA LEU A 251 1.98 10.55 9.79
C LEU A 251 0.78 10.26 10.70
N THR A 252 0.59 11.06 11.76
CA THR A 252 -0.53 10.92 12.68
C THR A 252 -1.88 11.20 12.01
N ARG A 253 -1.95 12.21 11.15
CA ARG A 253 -3.14 12.54 10.38
C ARG A 253 -3.60 11.37 9.49
N ASP A 254 -2.66 10.71 8.80
CA ASP A 254 -2.98 9.75 7.74
C ASP A 254 -3.03 8.29 8.22
N TYR A 255 -2.29 7.97 9.29
CA TYR A 255 -2.26 6.63 9.91
C TYR A 255 -3.02 6.56 11.25
N GLY A 256 -3.46 7.71 11.78
CA GLY A 256 -4.07 7.79 13.10
C GLY A 256 -3.05 7.70 14.26
N ASP A 257 -3.49 8.09 15.46
CA ASP A 257 -2.62 8.16 16.65
C ASP A 257 -2.00 6.82 17.04
N LYS A 258 -2.77 5.74 16.97
CA LYS A 258 -2.32 4.42 17.44
C LYS A 258 -1.22 3.85 16.53
N GLU A 259 -1.48 3.81 15.23
CA GLU A 259 -0.57 3.22 14.26
C GLU A 259 0.70 4.05 14.11
N SER A 260 0.58 5.39 14.05
CA SER A 260 1.74 6.27 13.99
C SER A 260 2.66 6.14 15.20
N ARG A 261 2.11 5.99 16.42
CA ARG A 261 2.93 5.72 17.62
C ARG A 261 3.62 4.37 17.58
N VAL A 262 2.95 3.33 17.08
CA VAL A 262 3.59 2.01 16.90
C VAL A 262 4.77 2.12 15.94
N ILE A 263 4.57 2.77 14.79
CA ILE A 263 5.64 3.00 13.81
C ILE A 263 6.82 3.74 14.46
N GLN A 264 6.55 4.86 15.13
CA GLN A 264 7.57 5.67 15.79
C GLN A 264 8.37 4.90 16.85
N ASN A 265 7.71 4.04 17.63
CA ASN A 265 8.35 3.32 18.73
C ASN A 265 9.09 2.06 18.28
N THR A 266 8.68 1.47 17.15
CA THR A 266 9.22 0.19 16.68
C THR A 266 10.47 0.37 15.81
N VAL A 267 10.59 1.50 15.11
CA VAL A 267 11.78 1.78 14.29
C VAL A 267 13.02 1.97 15.17
N GLY A 268 14.06 1.18 14.90
CA GLY A 268 15.32 1.25 15.67
C GLY A 268 16.23 2.39 15.23
N ASN A 269 16.30 2.66 13.92
CA ASN A 269 17.15 3.68 13.33
C ASN A 269 16.34 4.91 12.97
N VAL A 270 16.84 6.09 13.30
CA VAL A 270 16.21 7.37 12.95
C VAL A 270 17.27 8.33 12.45
N PHE A 271 17.00 8.95 11.30
CA PHE A 271 17.82 9.98 10.69
C PHE A 271 16.94 11.20 10.44
N SER A 272 17.29 12.35 10.98
CA SER A 272 16.52 13.58 10.81
C SER A 272 17.40 14.74 10.39
N GLY A 273 16.99 15.41 9.32
CA GLY A 273 17.44 16.77 9.03
C GLY A 273 16.71 17.79 9.91
N GLN A 274 16.63 19.03 9.45
CA GLN A 274 15.90 20.10 10.12
C GLN A 274 14.40 19.76 10.19
N VAL A 275 13.86 19.74 11.41
CA VAL A 275 12.41 19.65 11.69
C VAL A 275 12.07 20.61 12.83
N VAL A 276 10.82 21.04 12.89
CA VAL A 276 10.36 22.06 13.87
C VAL A 276 9.21 21.55 14.73
N GLY A 277 8.84 22.33 15.74
CA GLY A 277 7.63 22.09 16.52
C GLY A 277 7.65 20.80 17.33
N GLU A 278 6.55 20.05 17.27
CA GLU A 278 6.36 18.82 18.04
C GLU A 278 7.31 17.70 17.61
N THR A 279 7.58 17.58 16.32
CA THR A 279 8.52 16.58 15.78
C THR A 279 9.92 16.77 16.35
N ALA A 280 10.41 18.00 16.46
CA ALA A 280 11.71 18.27 17.07
C ALA A 280 11.75 17.92 18.56
N LYS A 281 10.65 18.11 19.29
CA LYS A 281 10.53 17.72 20.72
C LYS A 281 10.56 16.20 20.88
N ILE A 282 9.76 15.48 20.10
CA ILE A 282 9.70 14.00 20.13
C ILE A 282 11.08 13.42 19.86
N LEU A 283 11.79 13.93 18.87
CA LEU A 283 13.16 13.48 18.56
C LEU A 283 14.14 13.80 19.70
N SER A 284 14.05 15.00 20.27
CA SER A 284 14.90 15.40 21.41
C SER A 284 14.68 14.49 22.62
N GLU A 285 13.45 14.12 22.91
CA GLU A 285 13.11 13.17 23.99
C GLU A 285 13.62 11.75 23.67
N ARG A 286 13.51 11.31 22.42
CA ARG A 286 14.00 10.01 21.96
C ARG A 286 15.52 9.88 22.12
N PHE A 287 16.27 10.94 21.86
CA PHE A 287 17.73 10.97 22.02
C PHE A 287 18.16 10.98 23.49
N GLY A 288 17.24 11.26 24.40
CA GLY A 288 17.45 11.16 25.84
C GLY A 288 18.11 12.40 26.43
N LYS A 289 18.52 12.25 27.69
CA LYS A 289 19.09 13.34 28.50
C LYS A 289 20.45 12.95 29.04
N VAL A 290 21.28 13.97 29.32
CA VAL A 290 22.60 13.83 29.88
C VAL A 290 22.77 14.75 31.09
N LEU A 291 23.53 14.32 32.08
CA LEU A 291 23.88 15.15 33.22
C LEU A 291 24.93 16.18 32.83
N GLN A 292 24.55 17.46 32.85
CA GLN A 292 25.46 18.58 32.58
C GLN A 292 25.78 19.31 33.90
N LYS A 293 27.08 19.61 34.06
CA LYS A 293 27.52 20.47 35.15
C LYS A 293 27.42 21.94 34.66
N ARG A 294 26.60 22.69 35.32
CA ARG A 294 26.47 24.16 35.07
C ARG A 294 27.22 24.89 36.16
N GLN A 295 28.11 25.79 35.75
CA GLN A 295 28.78 26.73 36.63
C GLN A 295 28.07 28.09 36.52
N SER A 296 27.50 28.55 37.63
CA SER A 296 26.98 29.89 37.75
C SER A 296 27.97 30.73 38.55
N MET A 297 28.44 31.82 37.98
CA MET A 297 29.32 32.76 38.62
C MET A 297 28.56 34.04 38.97
N THR A 298 28.43 34.32 40.24
CA THR A 298 27.89 35.57 40.73
C THR A 298 29.05 36.48 41.12
N ILE A 299 29.15 37.63 40.46
CA ILE A 299 30.18 38.65 40.69
C ILE A 299 29.51 39.81 41.41
N ASN A 300 29.82 39.99 42.70
CA ASN A 300 29.48 41.21 43.44
C ASN A 300 30.74 42.06 43.57
N GLN A 301 30.59 43.35 43.89
CA GLN A 301 31.71 44.33 43.93
C GLN A 301 32.83 43.92 44.91
N ARG A 302 32.60 42.94 45.80
CA ARG A 302 33.62 42.50 46.79
C ARG A 302 33.89 40.97 46.81
N GLU A 303 33.08 40.15 46.15
CA GLU A 303 33.24 38.69 46.20
C GLU A 303 32.81 38.02 44.88
N LYS A 304 33.58 36.99 44.49
CA LYS A 304 33.23 36.10 43.39
C LYS A 304 32.77 34.78 44.03
N SER A 305 31.51 34.43 43.82
CA SER A 305 30.95 33.15 44.20
C SER A 305 30.71 32.27 42.97
N THR A 306 31.23 31.07 42.99
CA THR A 306 31.01 30.05 41.94
C THR A 306 30.13 28.95 42.47
N SER A 307 28.98 28.78 41.93
CA SER A 307 28.07 27.64 42.24
C SER A 307 28.12 26.63 41.10
N ILE A 308 28.36 25.37 41.44
CA ILE A 308 28.31 24.25 40.51
C ILE A 308 27.06 23.46 40.79
N SER A 309 26.13 23.44 39.84
CA SER A 309 24.91 22.61 39.88
C SER A 309 24.97 21.56 38.75
N THR A 310 24.42 20.39 39.07
CA THR A 310 24.27 19.34 38.06
C THR A 310 22.82 19.29 37.68
N GLN A 311 22.54 19.39 36.36
CA GLN A 311 21.18 19.39 35.81
C GLN A 311 21.09 18.36 34.68
N MET A 312 19.93 17.74 34.59
CA MET A 312 19.58 16.87 33.46
C MET A 312 19.15 17.72 32.28
N ASP A 313 19.95 17.77 31.23
CA ASP A 313 19.62 18.49 29.99
C ASP A 313 19.44 17.50 28.84
N SER A 314 18.65 17.86 27.82
CA SER A 314 18.50 17.04 26.61
C SER A 314 19.85 16.89 25.91
N LEU A 315 20.19 15.66 25.51
CA LEU A 315 21.44 15.36 24.80
C LEU A 315 21.52 16.15 23.49
N ILE A 316 20.42 16.18 22.72
CA ILE A 316 20.24 17.05 21.56
C ILE A 316 18.95 17.86 21.78
N PRO A 317 19.05 19.13 22.16
CA PRO A 317 17.86 19.98 22.39
C PRO A 317 17.04 20.16 21.11
N ALA A 318 15.71 20.28 21.25
CA ALA A 318 14.79 20.54 20.14
C ALA A 318 15.17 21.80 19.33
N SER A 319 15.65 22.84 20.00
CA SER A 319 16.16 24.06 19.35
C SER A 319 17.35 23.79 18.43
N LYS A 320 18.23 22.84 18.78
CA LYS A 320 19.35 22.47 17.92
C LYS A 320 18.87 21.73 16.68
N ILE A 321 17.89 20.84 16.82
CA ILE A 321 17.27 20.10 15.70
C ILE A 321 16.58 21.09 14.75
N SER A 322 15.85 22.07 15.29
CA SER A 322 15.12 23.07 14.51
C SER A 322 16.03 24.05 13.76
N ASN A 323 17.30 24.15 14.15
CA ASN A 323 18.28 25.04 13.55
C ASN A 323 19.38 24.29 12.76
N LEU A 324 19.14 23.02 12.39
CA LEU A 324 20.06 22.32 11.50
C LEU A 324 20.11 22.99 10.14
N THR A 325 21.32 23.08 9.57
CA THR A 325 21.52 23.57 8.22
C THR A 325 21.53 22.44 7.20
N GLN A 326 21.45 22.77 5.93
CA GLN A 326 21.49 21.79 4.84
C GLN A 326 22.71 20.87 4.96
N GLY A 327 22.51 19.58 4.81
CA GLY A 327 23.55 18.56 4.92
C GLY A 327 23.82 18.08 6.36
N MET A 328 23.31 18.77 7.38
CA MET A 328 23.46 18.38 8.78
C MET A 328 22.32 17.46 9.21
N PHE A 329 22.66 16.40 9.94
CA PHE A 329 21.70 15.40 10.43
C PHE A 329 21.94 15.07 11.89
N VAL A 330 20.87 14.73 12.58
CA VAL A 330 20.87 14.11 13.88
C VAL A 330 20.17 12.75 13.80
N GLY A 331 20.55 11.82 14.62
CA GLY A 331 19.90 10.52 14.59
C GLY A 331 20.30 9.59 15.68
N ALA A 332 19.67 8.41 15.63
CA ALA A 332 19.99 7.29 16.48
C ALA A 332 20.04 6.02 15.62
N VAL A 333 21.00 5.15 15.91
CA VAL A 333 21.16 3.84 15.28
C VAL A 333 21.07 2.74 16.32
N ALA A 334 20.45 1.64 15.94
CA ALA A 334 20.34 0.45 16.79
C ALA A 334 21.42 -0.57 16.45
N ASP A 335 21.75 -1.45 17.39
CA ASP A 335 22.61 -2.60 17.13
C ASP A 335 22.01 -3.48 16.02
N ASN A 336 22.86 -3.97 15.14
CA ASN A 336 22.48 -4.99 14.17
C ASN A 336 22.82 -6.41 14.69
N PHE A 337 22.64 -7.44 13.86
CA PHE A 337 22.89 -8.84 14.29
C PHE A 337 24.37 -9.15 14.50
N ASP A 338 25.23 -8.48 13.75
CA ASP A 338 26.64 -8.85 13.62
C ASP A 338 27.56 -7.81 14.29
N GLU A 339 26.99 -6.64 14.68
CA GLU A 339 27.77 -5.52 15.17
C GLU A 339 27.08 -4.78 16.31
N ARG A 340 27.81 -4.58 17.41
CA ARG A 340 27.39 -3.72 18.50
C ARG A 340 27.86 -2.30 18.24
N ILE A 341 26.92 -1.35 18.25
CA ILE A 341 27.21 0.07 18.03
C ILE A 341 27.39 0.75 19.38
N GLU A 342 28.61 1.23 19.65
CA GLU A 342 28.91 1.90 20.92
C GLU A 342 28.28 3.27 21.00
N GLN A 343 28.43 4.09 19.94
CA GLN A 343 27.84 5.43 19.85
C GLN A 343 26.54 5.40 19.04
N LYS A 344 25.42 5.26 19.73
CA LYS A 344 24.10 5.12 19.11
C LYS A 344 23.50 6.43 18.62
N ILE A 345 23.87 7.55 19.21
CA ILE A 345 23.30 8.88 18.89
C ILE A 345 24.38 9.71 18.22
N PHE A 346 24.02 10.36 17.15
CA PHE A 346 24.96 11.14 16.35
C PHE A 346 24.38 12.51 15.93
N HIS A 347 25.29 13.43 15.68
CA HIS A 347 25.10 14.67 14.98
C HIS A 347 26.22 14.78 13.98
N CYS A 348 25.92 14.70 12.70
CA CYS A 348 26.93 14.63 11.64
C CYS A 348 26.53 15.44 10.41
N GLU A 349 27.52 15.67 9.55
CA GLU A 349 27.36 16.20 8.21
C GLU A 349 27.41 15.04 7.20
N ILE A 350 26.52 15.07 6.22
CA ILE A 350 26.57 14.14 5.10
C ILE A 350 27.47 14.71 4.02
N VAL A 351 28.59 14.04 3.78
CA VAL A 351 29.52 14.39 2.71
C VAL A 351 29.05 13.70 1.42
N VAL A 352 28.67 14.51 0.43
CA VAL A 352 28.20 14.03 -0.89
C VAL A 352 29.32 14.21 -1.91
N ASP A 353 29.73 13.11 -2.56
CA ASP A 353 30.60 13.15 -3.72
C ASP A 353 29.76 13.55 -4.97
N ASN A 354 29.64 14.84 -5.21
CA ASN A 354 28.84 15.37 -6.31
C ASN A 354 29.36 14.94 -7.69
N GLU A 355 30.67 14.70 -7.86
CA GLU A 355 31.23 14.23 -9.11
C GLU A 355 30.87 12.77 -9.38
N LYS A 356 30.84 11.93 -8.34
CA LYS A 356 30.35 10.56 -8.43
C LYS A 356 28.86 10.52 -8.79
N VAL A 357 28.03 11.28 -8.08
CA VAL A 357 26.59 11.38 -8.35
C VAL A 357 26.34 11.82 -9.79
N LYS A 358 27.05 12.86 -10.28
CA LYS A 358 26.92 13.36 -11.64
C LYS A 358 27.29 12.30 -12.68
N ARG A 359 28.36 11.53 -12.44
CA ARG A 359 28.79 10.44 -13.33
C ARG A 359 27.78 9.29 -13.36
N GLU A 360 27.21 8.93 -12.21
CA GLU A 360 26.20 7.90 -12.11
C GLU A 360 24.90 8.33 -12.78
N THR A 361 24.43 9.54 -12.52
CA THR A 361 23.21 10.07 -13.16
C THR A 361 23.33 10.16 -14.68
N ALA A 362 24.52 10.49 -15.20
CA ALA A 362 24.77 10.53 -16.64
C ALA A 362 24.69 9.16 -17.32
N ARG A 363 24.76 8.07 -16.57
CA ARG A 363 24.62 6.70 -17.06
C ARG A 363 23.17 6.20 -17.04
N TYR A 364 22.24 6.95 -16.47
CA TYR A 364 20.85 6.52 -16.43
C TYR A 364 20.27 6.46 -17.85
N VAL A 365 19.69 5.34 -18.16
CA VAL A 365 18.95 5.12 -19.40
C VAL A 365 17.44 5.16 -19.11
N LYS A 366 16.66 5.53 -20.09
CA LYS A 366 15.21 5.43 -19.99
C LYS A 366 14.82 3.98 -19.78
N LEU A 367 13.86 3.73 -18.89
CA LEU A 367 13.28 2.40 -18.76
C LEU A 367 12.74 1.95 -20.13
N PRO A 368 12.97 0.69 -20.52
CA PRO A 368 12.42 0.18 -21.75
C PRO A 368 10.89 0.19 -21.68
N GLN A 369 10.26 0.64 -22.73
CA GLN A 369 8.83 0.52 -22.89
C GLN A 369 8.52 -0.94 -23.22
N ILE A 370 7.81 -1.65 -22.31
CA ILE A 370 7.55 -3.09 -22.45
C ILE A 370 6.47 -3.34 -23.49
N ILE A 371 5.45 -2.48 -23.52
CA ILE A 371 4.35 -2.54 -24.49
C ILE A 371 4.56 -1.42 -25.49
N ASP A 372 4.73 -1.80 -26.76
CA ASP A 372 4.77 -0.83 -27.85
C ASP A 372 3.35 -0.58 -28.36
N PHE A 373 2.86 0.62 -28.13
CA PHE A 373 1.54 1.06 -28.60
C PHE A 373 1.60 1.72 -29.99
N THR A 374 2.76 1.70 -30.64
CA THR A 374 2.96 2.34 -31.93
C THR A 374 2.33 1.48 -33.04
N ASP A 375 1.46 2.05 -33.84
CA ASP A 375 0.91 1.39 -35.01
C ASP A 375 1.94 1.31 -36.18
N LYS A 376 1.54 0.67 -37.26
CA LYS A 376 2.41 0.50 -38.45
C LYS A 376 2.78 1.81 -39.12
N ASP A 377 2.01 2.86 -38.86
CA ASP A 377 2.18 4.20 -39.40
C ASP A 377 2.96 5.13 -38.45
N GLY A 378 3.37 4.61 -37.27
CA GLY A 378 4.17 5.33 -36.28
C GLY A 378 3.33 6.19 -35.30
N ASN A 379 2.01 6.01 -35.23
CA ASN A 379 1.16 6.75 -34.29
C ASN A 379 1.05 6.01 -32.96
N ASP A 380 1.10 6.76 -31.85
CA ASP A 380 0.86 6.22 -30.52
C ASP A 380 -0.65 5.97 -30.30
N ARG A 381 -1.01 4.70 -30.11
CA ARG A 381 -2.39 4.24 -29.88
C ARG A 381 -2.68 3.88 -28.42
N MET A 382 -1.82 4.26 -27.49
CA MET A 382 -1.95 3.90 -26.07
C MET A 382 -3.33 4.25 -25.51
N GLN A 383 -3.85 5.43 -25.80
CA GLN A 383 -5.16 5.87 -25.30
C GLN A 383 -6.31 5.05 -25.89
N GLU A 384 -6.20 4.70 -27.16
CA GLU A 384 -7.21 3.88 -27.84
C GLU A 384 -7.24 2.46 -27.29
N GLU A 385 -6.07 1.85 -27.06
CA GLU A 385 -5.97 0.51 -26.49
C GLU A 385 -6.48 0.45 -25.03
N ILE A 386 -6.16 1.47 -24.22
CA ILE A 386 -6.67 1.61 -22.85
C ILE A 386 -8.20 1.75 -22.86
N GLN A 387 -8.76 2.56 -23.78
CA GLN A 387 -10.20 2.72 -23.90
C GLN A 387 -10.87 1.44 -24.40
N ALA A 388 -10.28 0.78 -25.39
CA ALA A 388 -10.77 -0.51 -25.92
C ALA A 388 -10.82 -1.59 -24.84
N ASN A 389 -9.79 -1.66 -23.98
CA ASN A 389 -9.78 -2.58 -22.82
C ASN A 389 -10.93 -2.28 -21.85
N TYR A 390 -11.17 -1.00 -21.55
CA TYR A 390 -12.26 -0.58 -20.66
C TYR A 390 -13.63 -1.01 -21.23
N ASP A 391 -13.87 -0.76 -22.53
CA ASP A 391 -15.12 -1.10 -23.18
C ASP A 391 -15.30 -2.63 -23.31
N ARG A 392 -14.21 -3.36 -23.58
CA ARG A 392 -14.18 -4.83 -23.59
C ARG A 392 -14.64 -5.42 -22.26
N ILE A 393 -14.10 -4.96 -21.14
CA ILE A 393 -14.47 -5.46 -19.82
C ILE A 393 -15.96 -5.25 -19.54
N ARG A 394 -16.46 -4.07 -19.86
CA ARG A 394 -17.89 -3.75 -19.68
C ARG A 394 -18.80 -4.63 -20.54
N GLN A 395 -18.36 -4.94 -21.76
CA GLN A 395 -19.08 -5.85 -22.66
C GLN A 395 -19.01 -7.30 -22.15
N GLU A 396 -17.85 -7.77 -21.73
CA GLU A 396 -17.65 -9.09 -21.15
C GLU A 396 -18.59 -9.31 -19.94
N VAL A 397 -18.67 -8.33 -19.04
CA VAL A 397 -19.57 -8.44 -17.87
C VAL A 397 -21.05 -8.40 -18.28
N ARG A 398 -21.45 -7.66 -19.32
CA ARG A 398 -22.81 -7.75 -19.85
C ARG A 398 -23.11 -9.15 -20.37
N GLN A 399 -22.19 -9.71 -21.15
CA GLN A 399 -22.33 -11.03 -21.71
C GLN A 399 -22.40 -12.10 -20.61
N ILE A 400 -21.57 -12.00 -19.57
CA ILE A 400 -21.62 -12.90 -18.39
C ILE A 400 -23.03 -12.88 -17.77
N VAL A 401 -23.62 -11.72 -17.57
CA VAL A 401 -24.96 -11.59 -16.99
C VAL A 401 -26.02 -12.19 -17.91
N GLU A 402 -25.97 -11.90 -19.19
CA GLU A 402 -26.92 -12.44 -20.19
C GLU A 402 -26.84 -13.96 -20.30
N ASP A 403 -25.62 -14.51 -20.35
CA ASP A 403 -25.39 -15.95 -20.46
C ASP A 403 -25.88 -16.69 -19.18
N GLU A 404 -25.57 -16.13 -18.01
CA GLU A 404 -25.97 -16.73 -16.74
C GLU A 404 -27.49 -16.67 -16.51
N ILE A 405 -28.11 -15.55 -16.79
CA ILE A 405 -29.58 -15.42 -16.70
C ILE A 405 -30.24 -16.38 -17.70
N THR A 406 -29.68 -16.54 -18.89
CA THR A 406 -30.19 -17.51 -19.88
C THR A 406 -29.99 -18.95 -19.39
N ARG A 407 -28.86 -19.27 -18.80
CA ARG A 407 -28.62 -20.60 -18.17
C ARG A 407 -29.63 -20.87 -17.09
N ILE A 408 -29.84 -19.94 -16.17
CA ILE A 408 -30.78 -20.09 -15.04
C ILE A 408 -32.21 -20.24 -15.54
N LYS A 409 -32.63 -19.50 -16.57
CA LYS A 409 -33.96 -19.62 -17.20
C LYS A 409 -34.22 -20.99 -17.78
N ASN A 410 -33.22 -21.61 -18.38
CA ASN A 410 -33.32 -22.89 -19.05
C ASN A 410 -33.13 -24.10 -18.11
N ASP A 411 -32.70 -23.87 -16.88
CA ASP A 411 -32.47 -24.90 -15.87
C ASP A 411 -33.72 -25.06 -15.00
N PRO A 412 -34.40 -26.27 -15.04
CA PRO A 412 -35.61 -26.51 -14.26
C PRO A 412 -35.43 -26.40 -12.74
N GLU A 413 -34.20 -26.62 -12.25
CA GLU A 413 -33.88 -26.52 -10.82
C GLU A 413 -33.62 -25.08 -10.38
N LEU A 414 -33.22 -24.22 -11.29
CA LEU A 414 -32.80 -22.85 -10.99
C LEU A 414 -33.78 -21.76 -11.43
N CYS A 415 -34.70 -22.09 -12.34
CA CYS A 415 -35.61 -21.07 -12.93
C CYS A 415 -36.47 -20.33 -11.87
N HIS A 416 -36.72 -20.97 -10.72
CA HIS A 416 -37.45 -20.37 -9.60
C HIS A 416 -36.73 -19.19 -8.95
N LEU A 417 -35.41 -19.03 -9.20
CA LEU A 417 -34.61 -17.90 -8.68
C LEU A 417 -34.89 -16.59 -9.42
N ILE A 418 -35.49 -16.65 -10.59
CA ILE A 418 -35.83 -15.45 -11.37
C ILE A 418 -37.12 -14.87 -10.82
N LYS A 419 -37.03 -13.69 -10.21
CA LYS A 419 -38.21 -12.88 -9.88
C LYS A 419 -38.70 -12.22 -11.17
N GLU A 420 -39.94 -12.46 -11.57
CA GLU A 420 -40.61 -11.66 -12.59
C GLU A 420 -40.70 -10.22 -12.06
N GLU A 421 -40.19 -9.25 -12.82
CA GLU A 421 -40.42 -7.81 -12.53
C GLU A 421 -41.94 -7.57 -12.69
N GLU A 422 -42.67 -7.28 -11.59
CA GLU A 422 -44.02 -6.72 -11.64
C GLU A 422 -44.00 -5.27 -12.14
#